data_7484bb62a8eb101c2752860b65473818
#
_entry.id   7484bb62a8eb101c2752860b65473818
#
_cell.length_a   1.000
_cell.length_b   1.000
_cell.length_c   1.000
_cell.angle_alpha   90.00
_cell.angle_beta   90.00
_cell.angle_gamma   90.00
#
_symmetry.space_group_name_H-M   'P 1'
#
loop_
_entity.id
_entity.type
_entity.pdbx_description
1 polymer ?
#
loop_
_entity_poly.entity_id
_entity_poly.type
_entity_poly.pdbx_seq_one_letter_code
_entity_poly.pdbx_strand_id
1 'polypeptide(L)'
;MNYNINAIQPGTKILFANVPADGHFNPLTGLAVHLKSIGCDVRWYTSKKYAEKIERLGIPFYSLNKAVDISADTELDNIFPERTKYKGQVAKLKFDMINVFILRSTEYYEDIKAIHNEFDFQLMIADITFGAIPFVKEKMNIPVIAVSIVPLPETSKDLPPSGLGLTPSYSFPGKVKQAALRFIADTLLFAKPTKVMRKILGEHGIDAGTANIFDILIQKSTIVLQSGTPGFEYKRSDISDHIYFAGPLLPFTKKKEGQGWYNEKLRQYDKVILVTQGTVEKDVEKLIIPTLEAFKNSDCLVIVTTGGSGTEELRKKYSSPNIIIEDFIPFDDIMPYADVYVTNGGYGGVLLSIQNQLPMVVAGVHEGKNEINARVGYFELGINLKTEKPSVLQLRKSVEEILSNDAYSKNIKRLSEEFRKYNPNDICVRQVTRLVRPLTIPKIKDEAFIY
;
A
#
# COMPACT_ATOMS: atom_id res chain seq x y z
N MET A 1 25.82 1.82 -14.92
CA MET A 1 25.64 1.21 -16.25
C MET A 1 24.42 1.87 -16.92
N ASN A 2 24.62 2.54 -18.05
CA ASN A 2 23.53 3.11 -18.83
C ASN A 2 22.78 1.95 -19.47
N TYR A 3 21.70 1.48 -18.86
CA TYR A 3 20.78 0.56 -19.49
C TYR A 3 20.03 1.32 -20.60
N ASN A 4 20.10 0.78 -21.78
CA ASN A 4 19.44 1.34 -22.96
C ASN A 4 17.91 1.31 -22.70
N ILE A 5 17.32 2.44 -22.32
CA ILE A 5 15.87 2.62 -22.07
C ILE A 5 15.05 2.26 -23.33
N ASN A 6 15.69 2.17 -24.49
CA ASN A 6 15.12 1.77 -25.77
C ASN A 6 14.84 0.25 -25.92
N ALA A 7 14.79 -0.52 -24.82
CA ALA A 7 14.66 -1.98 -24.87
C ALA A 7 13.21 -2.48 -24.92
N ILE A 8 12.22 -1.68 -24.56
CA ILE A 8 10.80 -2.03 -24.73
C ILE A 8 10.37 -1.55 -26.11
N GLN A 9 9.75 -2.45 -26.89
CA GLN A 9 9.23 -2.07 -28.20
C GLN A 9 8.06 -1.10 -28.04
N PRO A 10 8.05 0.04 -28.77
CA PRO A 10 6.87 0.90 -28.82
C PRO A 10 5.62 0.11 -29.21
N GLY A 11 4.50 0.41 -28.56
CA GLY A 11 3.26 -0.33 -28.77
C GLY A 11 3.15 -1.63 -27.95
N THR A 12 4.13 -1.97 -27.10
CA THR A 12 3.98 -3.09 -26.14
C THR A 12 2.71 -2.92 -25.32
N LYS A 13 1.79 -3.89 -25.40
CA LYS A 13 0.46 -3.85 -24.79
C LYS A 13 0.50 -4.33 -23.35
N ILE A 14 0.14 -3.48 -22.40
CA ILE A 14 0.19 -3.75 -20.97
C ILE A 14 -1.17 -3.44 -20.34
N LEU A 15 -1.76 -4.42 -19.66
CA LEU A 15 -2.97 -4.23 -18.88
C LEU A 15 -2.60 -3.95 -17.40
N PHE A 16 -3.00 -2.80 -16.89
CA PHE A 16 -3.01 -2.54 -15.45
C PHE A 16 -4.33 -3.00 -14.84
N ALA A 17 -4.27 -3.62 -13.65
CA ALA A 17 -5.46 -4.06 -12.93
C ALA A 17 -5.25 -3.90 -11.42
N ASN A 18 -6.31 -3.55 -10.70
CA ASN A 18 -6.26 -3.46 -9.24
C ASN A 18 -7.61 -3.72 -8.58
N VAL A 19 -7.57 -4.17 -7.34
CA VAL A 19 -8.75 -4.14 -6.46
C VAL A 19 -9.18 -2.68 -6.29
N PRO A 20 -10.48 -2.37 -6.44
CA PRO A 20 -10.94 -0.99 -6.49
C PRO A 20 -10.95 -0.31 -5.11
N ALA A 21 -9.76 0.07 -4.65
CA ALA A 21 -9.54 0.88 -3.46
C ALA A 21 -8.36 1.85 -3.70
N ASP A 22 -8.39 3.04 -3.09
CA ASP A 22 -7.39 4.09 -3.32
C ASP A 22 -5.97 3.64 -3.00
N GLY A 23 -5.79 2.85 -1.91
CA GLY A 23 -4.50 2.28 -1.53
C GLY A 23 -3.93 1.28 -2.55
N HIS A 24 -4.79 0.68 -3.40
CA HIS A 24 -4.44 -0.27 -4.45
C HIS A 24 -4.25 0.41 -5.81
N PHE A 25 -4.99 1.46 -6.08
CA PHE A 25 -4.95 2.23 -7.33
C PHE A 25 -3.78 3.21 -7.38
N ASN A 26 -3.67 4.08 -6.36
CA ASN A 26 -2.74 5.20 -6.36
C ASN A 26 -1.26 4.79 -6.56
N PRO A 27 -0.72 3.75 -5.90
CA PRO A 27 0.68 3.36 -6.06
C PRO A 27 1.06 2.89 -7.48
N LEU A 28 0.09 2.44 -8.28
CA LEU A 28 0.33 1.97 -9.64
C LEU A 28 0.37 3.11 -10.66
N THR A 29 -0.19 4.28 -10.32
CA THR A 29 -0.36 5.39 -11.27
C THR A 29 0.97 5.91 -11.83
N GLY A 30 2.02 5.99 -11.00
CA GLY A 30 3.35 6.42 -11.42
C GLY A 30 3.95 5.48 -12.46
N LEU A 31 3.86 4.17 -12.24
CA LEU A 31 4.35 3.14 -13.16
C LEU A 31 3.59 3.17 -14.49
N ALA A 32 2.27 3.28 -14.44
CA ALA A 32 1.42 3.30 -15.63
C ALA A 32 1.71 4.50 -16.53
N VAL A 33 1.79 5.70 -15.94
CA VAL A 33 2.13 6.94 -16.67
C VAL A 33 3.54 6.86 -17.26
N HIS A 34 4.50 6.33 -16.52
CA HIS A 34 5.86 6.19 -17.01
C HIS A 34 5.95 5.21 -18.20
N LEU A 35 5.37 4.01 -18.10
CA LEU A 35 5.36 3.03 -19.18
C LEU A 35 4.67 3.58 -20.43
N LYS A 36 3.56 4.32 -20.26
CA LYS A 36 2.91 5.01 -21.36
C LYS A 36 3.84 6.07 -21.99
N SER A 37 4.55 6.86 -21.18
CA SER A 37 5.43 7.93 -21.67
C SER A 37 6.60 7.42 -22.51
N ILE A 38 7.02 6.17 -22.31
CA ILE A 38 8.07 5.50 -23.10
C ILE A 38 7.52 4.69 -24.28
N GLY A 39 6.23 4.85 -24.60
CA GLY A 39 5.61 4.33 -25.82
C GLY A 39 4.88 2.99 -25.68
N CYS A 40 4.63 2.48 -24.46
CA CYS A 40 3.76 1.31 -24.29
C CYS A 40 2.28 1.69 -24.51
N ASP A 41 1.49 0.75 -25.09
CA ASP A 41 0.02 0.83 -25.08
C ASP A 41 -0.47 0.31 -23.73
N VAL A 42 -0.70 1.25 -22.81
CA VAL A 42 -1.15 0.96 -21.43
C VAL A 42 -2.65 1.16 -21.37
N ARG A 43 -3.37 0.15 -20.85
CA ARG A 43 -4.80 0.24 -20.53
C ARG A 43 -5.05 -0.20 -19.10
N TRP A 44 -6.16 0.22 -18.51
CA TRP A 44 -6.45 0.00 -17.10
C TRP A 44 -7.81 -0.65 -16.87
N TYR A 45 -7.85 -1.70 -16.07
CA TYR A 45 -9.07 -2.39 -15.66
C TYR A 45 -9.29 -2.22 -14.15
N THR A 46 -10.40 -1.59 -13.75
CA THR A 46 -10.82 -1.41 -12.35
C THR A 46 -12.27 -0.88 -12.29
N SER A 47 -12.73 -0.44 -11.09
CA SER A 47 -14.05 0.18 -10.92
C SER A 47 -14.21 1.48 -11.69
N LYS A 48 -15.46 1.72 -12.16
CA LYS A 48 -15.87 2.97 -12.79
C LYS A 48 -15.61 4.22 -11.91
N LYS A 49 -15.55 4.06 -10.61
CA LYS A 49 -15.16 5.12 -9.65
C LYS A 49 -13.84 5.80 -10.02
N TYR A 50 -12.93 5.07 -10.64
CA TYR A 50 -11.60 5.57 -11.02
C TYR A 50 -11.53 6.09 -12.46
N ALA A 51 -12.62 6.02 -13.25
CA ALA A 51 -12.63 6.39 -14.66
C ALA A 51 -12.03 7.77 -14.92
N GLU A 52 -12.55 8.81 -14.25
CA GLU A 52 -12.05 10.17 -14.41
C GLU A 52 -10.57 10.32 -14.04
N LYS A 53 -10.11 9.63 -12.97
CA LYS A 53 -8.71 9.68 -12.57
C LYS A 53 -7.81 9.06 -13.64
N ILE A 54 -8.25 7.96 -14.24
CA ILE A 54 -7.51 7.24 -15.29
C ILE A 54 -7.52 8.04 -16.60
N GLU A 55 -8.65 8.63 -16.96
CA GLU A 55 -8.79 9.51 -18.13
C GLU A 55 -7.86 10.74 -18.04
N ARG A 56 -7.75 11.34 -16.85
CA ARG A 56 -6.80 12.46 -16.61
C ARG A 56 -5.34 12.05 -16.80
N LEU A 57 -5.01 10.77 -16.64
CA LEU A 57 -3.69 10.20 -16.97
C LEU A 57 -3.57 9.91 -18.48
N GLY A 58 -4.67 10.07 -19.23
CA GLY A 58 -4.77 9.78 -20.65
C GLY A 58 -4.65 8.29 -20.96
N ILE A 59 -5.05 7.40 -20.04
CA ILE A 59 -5.00 5.95 -20.17
C ILE A 59 -6.41 5.43 -20.52
N PRO A 60 -6.58 4.58 -21.55
CA PRO A 60 -7.84 3.92 -21.83
C PRO A 60 -8.28 3.01 -20.67
N PHE A 61 -9.59 2.98 -20.41
CA PHE A 61 -10.17 2.36 -19.23
C PHE A 61 -11.17 1.27 -19.59
N TYR A 62 -11.09 0.16 -18.86
CA TYR A 62 -12.07 -0.92 -18.84
C TYR A 62 -12.74 -1.00 -17.46
N SER A 63 -14.05 -0.91 -17.42
CA SER A 63 -14.85 -1.04 -16.21
C SER A 63 -15.02 -2.49 -15.79
N LEU A 64 -15.23 -2.75 -14.50
CA LEU A 64 -15.78 -4.02 -14.01
C LEU A 64 -17.11 -4.32 -14.72
N ASN A 65 -17.31 -5.57 -15.14
CA ASN A 65 -18.51 -6.04 -15.82
C ASN A 65 -19.14 -7.25 -15.11
N LYS A 66 -18.39 -8.35 -14.96
CA LYS A 66 -18.80 -9.53 -14.20
C LYS A 66 -18.49 -9.37 -12.71
N ALA A 67 -17.35 -8.73 -12.42
CA ALA A 67 -16.90 -8.55 -11.07
C ALA A 67 -17.76 -7.55 -10.29
N VAL A 68 -18.13 -7.94 -9.07
CA VAL A 68 -18.87 -7.06 -8.15
C VAL A 68 -17.98 -5.87 -7.79
N ASP A 69 -18.52 -4.66 -7.97
CA ASP A 69 -17.84 -3.42 -7.61
C ASP A 69 -17.93 -3.18 -6.09
N ILE A 70 -16.81 -3.36 -5.42
CA ILE A 70 -16.66 -3.15 -3.97
C ILE A 70 -16.22 -1.72 -3.63
N SER A 71 -16.01 -0.87 -4.61
CA SER A 71 -15.61 0.54 -4.43
C SER A 71 -16.77 1.51 -4.27
N ALA A 72 -18.00 1.01 -4.43
CA ALA A 72 -19.18 1.86 -4.30
C ALA A 72 -19.10 2.67 -2.99
N ASP A 73 -19.61 3.89 -2.98
CA ASP A 73 -19.68 4.76 -1.78
C ASP A 73 -20.58 4.16 -0.69
N THR A 74 -20.99 2.95 -0.90
CA THR A 74 -21.83 2.12 -0.04
C THR A 74 -20.92 1.28 0.87
N GLU A 75 -21.18 1.26 2.15
CA GLU A 75 -20.47 0.42 3.12
C GLU A 75 -20.51 -1.06 2.70
N LEU A 76 -19.44 -1.81 2.95
CA LEU A 76 -19.37 -3.25 2.63
C LEU A 76 -20.55 -4.05 3.19
N ASP A 77 -21.12 -3.62 4.31
CA ASP A 77 -22.29 -4.25 4.93
C ASP A 77 -23.56 -4.11 4.05
N ASN A 78 -23.62 -3.09 3.18
CA ASN A 78 -24.72 -2.91 2.22
C ASN A 78 -24.52 -3.76 0.96
N ILE A 79 -23.26 -3.92 0.52
CA ILE A 79 -22.92 -4.81 -0.61
C ILE A 79 -23.04 -6.27 -0.19
N PHE A 80 -22.66 -6.59 1.04
CA PHE A 80 -22.68 -7.93 1.62
C PHE A 80 -23.45 -7.94 2.96
N PRO A 81 -24.82 -7.94 2.94
CA PRO A 81 -25.62 -7.87 4.16
C PRO A 81 -25.34 -9.00 5.17
N GLU A 82 -24.89 -10.17 4.69
CA GLU A 82 -24.49 -11.29 5.55
C GLU A 82 -23.30 -10.96 6.48
N ARG A 83 -22.49 -9.96 6.10
CA ARG A 83 -21.33 -9.52 6.89
C ARG A 83 -21.73 -9.03 8.29
N THR A 84 -22.93 -8.46 8.42
CA THR A 84 -23.49 -7.97 9.70
C THR A 84 -23.74 -9.10 10.72
N LYS A 85 -23.89 -10.35 10.26
CA LYS A 85 -24.05 -11.53 11.13
C LYS A 85 -22.76 -11.92 11.85
N TYR A 86 -21.61 -11.50 11.35
CA TYR A 86 -20.30 -11.82 11.90
C TYR A 86 -19.92 -10.79 12.97
N LYS A 87 -19.96 -11.24 14.25
CA LYS A 87 -19.56 -10.43 15.39
C LYS A 87 -18.06 -10.60 15.65
N GLY A 88 -17.35 -9.48 15.85
CA GLY A 88 -15.92 -9.47 16.13
C GLY A 88 -15.03 -9.41 14.88
N GLN A 89 -13.86 -8.80 15.09
CA GLN A 89 -12.95 -8.40 14.00
C GLN A 89 -12.40 -9.58 13.21
N VAL A 90 -12.00 -10.67 13.87
CA VAL A 90 -11.46 -11.86 13.20
C VAL A 90 -12.51 -12.54 12.31
N ALA A 91 -13.76 -12.59 12.75
CA ALA A 91 -14.84 -13.18 11.96
C ALA A 91 -15.16 -12.33 10.73
N LYS A 92 -15.22 -11.00 10.88
CA LYS A 92 -15.37 -10.05 9.76
C LYS A 92 -14.19 -10.13 8.80
N LEU A 93 -12.94 -10.15 9.30
CA LEU A 93 -11.76 -10.30 8.47
C LEU A 93 -11.82 -11.58 7.60
N LYS A 94 -12.18 -12.72 8.19
CA LYS A 94 -12.34 -13.97 7.42
C LYS A 94 -13.44 -13.88 6.37
N PHE A 95 -14.54 -13.23 6.70
CA PHE A 95 -15.63 -12.98 5.75
C PHE A 95 -15.14 -12.12 4.59
N ASP A 96 -14.46 -11.02 4.88
CA ASP A 96 -13.94 -10.08 3.89
C ASP A 96 -12.90 -10.76 2.98
N MET A 97 -11.95 -11.49 3.55
CA MET A 97 -10.97 -12.26 2.75
C MET A 97 -11.66 -13.18 1.75
N ILE A 98 -12.73 -13.88 2.16
CA ILE A 98 -13.42 -14.83 1.29
C ILE A 98 -14.32 -14.09 0.28
N ASN A 99 -15.22 -13.21 0.76
CA ASN A 99 -16.30 -12.68 -0.07
C ASN A 99 -15.92 -11.42 -0.85
N VAL A 100 -15.01 -10.60 -0.30
CA VAL A 100 -14.58 -9.35 -0.95
C VAL A 100 -13.39 -9.60 -1.90
N PHE A 101 -12.46 -10.52 -1.55
CA PHE A 101 -11.25 -10.75 -2.33
C PHE A 101 -11.28 -12.09 -3.09
N ILE A 102 -11.40 -13.23 -2.39
CA ILE A 102 -11.17 -14.53 -2.99
C ILE A 102 -12.25 -14.90 -4.01
N LEU A 103 -13.53 -14.75 -3.66
CA LEU A 103 -14.63 -15.08 -4.56
C LEU A 103 -14.70 -14.17 -5.79
N ARG A 104 -14.12 -12.98 -5.73
CA ARG A 104 -14.04 -12.06 -6.89
C ARG A 104 -13.02 -12.52 -7.93
N SER A 105 -12.11 -13.43 -7.57
CA SER A 105 -11.01 -13.87 -8.45
C SER A 105 -11.47 -14.39 -9.80
N THR A 106 -12.52 -15.20 -9.82
CA THR A 106 -13.08 -15.77 -11.05
C THR A 106 -13.84 -14.71 -11.86
N GLU A 107 -14.50 -13.79 -11.21
CA GLU A 107 -15.22 -12.69 -11.85
C GLU A 107 -14.24 -11.74 -12.57
N TYR A 108 -13.15 -11.35 -11.88
CA TYR A 108 -12.05 -10.60 -12.50
C TYR A 108 -11.44 -11.35 -13.69
N TYR A 109 -11.25 -12.65 -13.56
CA TYR A 109 -10.70 -13.47 -14.64
C TYR A 109 -11.60 -13.48 -15.87
N GLU A 110 -12.93 -13.60 -15.70
CA GLU A 110 -13.89 -13.56 -16.82
C GLU A 110 -13.86 -12.20 -17.53
N ASP A 111 -13.80 -11.09 -16.78
CA ASP A 111 -13.67 -9.76 -17.36
C ASP A 111 -12.35 -9.60 -18.14
N ILE A 112 -11.24 -10.08 -17.58
CA ILE A 112 -9.91 -10.00 -18.23
C ILE A 112 -9.86 -10.83 -19.51
N LYS A 113 -10.50 -11.99 -19.56
CA LYS A 113 -10.61 -12.77 -20.81
C LYS A 113 -11.35 -11.99 -21.90
N ALA A 114 -12.45 -11.33 -21.54
CA ALA A 114 -13.19 -10.50 -22.48
C ALA A 114 -12.34 -9.32 -22.99
N ILE A 115 -11.63 -8.65 -22.09
CA ILE A 115 -10.71 -7.57 -22.43
C ILE A 115 -9.60 -8.07 -23.37
N HIS A 116 -9.05 -9.26 -23.13
CA HIS A 116 -7.97 -9.82 -23.96
C HIS A 116 -8.40 -10.07 -25.41
N ASN A 117 -9.66 -10.39 -25.65
CA ASN A 117 -10.21 -10.53 -27.01
C ASN A 117 -10.21 -9.23 -27.81
N GLU A 118 -10.31 -8.07 -27.12
CA GLU A 118 -10.30 -6.74 -27.73
C GLU A 118 -8.91 -6.09 -27.70
N PHE A 119 -8.15 -6.42 -26.67
CA PHE A 119 -6.82 -5.91 -26.39
C PHE A 119 -5.91 -7.05 -25.96
N ASP A 120 -5.23 -7.64 -26.90
CA ASP A 120 -4.33 -8.78 -26.77
C ASP A 120 -3.04 -8.40 -26.01
N PHE A 121 -3.16 -7.98 -24.75
CA PHE A 121 -2.04 -7.55 -23.91
C PHE A 121 -1.03 -8.68 -23.67
N GLN A 122 0.26 -8.30 -23.65
CA GLN A 122 1.40 -9.20 -23.52
C GLN A 122 1.88 -9.34 -22.07
N LEU A 123 1.44 -8.45 -21.19
CA LEU A 123 1.81 -8.39 -19.80
C LEU A 123 0.66 -7.79 -18.98
N MET A 124 0.41 -8.36 -17.81
CA MET A 124 -0.44 -7.71 -16.81
C MET A 124 0.40 -7.18 -15.65
N ILE A 125 0.11 -5.96 -15.20
CA ILE A 125 0.65 -5.37 -13.95
C ILE A 125 -0.52 -5.16 -13.02
N ALA A 126 -0.52 -5.83 -11.87
CA ALA A 126 -1.64 -5.77 -10.94
C ALA A 126 -1.18 -5.60 -9.49
N ASP A 127 -2.03 -5.04 -8.62
CA ASP A 127 -1.72 -5.07 -7.19
C ASP A 127 -1.68 -6.52 -6.66
N ILE A 128 -0.87 -6.77 -5.63
CA ILE A 128 -0.61 -8.12 -5.12
C ILE A 128 -1.86 -8.84 -4.60
N THR A 129 -2.92 -8.11 -4.27
CA THR A 129 -4.17 -8.68 -3.75
C THR A 129 -5.18 -8.99 -4.86
N PHE A 130 -4.84 -8.70 -6.11
CA PHE A 130 -5.72 -8.91 -7.25
C PHE A 130 -5.87 -10.39 -7.58
N GLY A 131 -7.00 -10.97 -7.23
CA GLY A 131 -7.23 -12.43 -7.23
C GLY A 131 -7.14 -13.12 -8.59
N ALA A 132 -7.17 -12.39 -9.73
CA ALA A 132 -7.02 -12.98 -11.06
C ALA A 132 -5.57 -13.29 -11.45
N ILE A 133 -4.57 -12.89 -10.68
CA ILE A 133 -3.14 -13.14 -10.97
C ILE A 133 -2.85 -14.60 -11.35
N PRO A 134 -3.26 -15.62 -10.56
CA PRO A 134 -3.01 -17.02 -10.90
C PRO A 134 -3.63 -17.46 -12.23
N PHE A 135 -4.81 -16.95 -12.52
CA PHE A 135 -5.56 -17.31 -13.73
C PHE A 135 -4.92 -16.71 -14.99
N VAL A 136 -4.54 -15.46 -14.95
CA VAL A 136 -3.86 -14.79 -16.08
C VAL A 136 -2.54 -15.49 -16.38
N LYS A 137 -1.72 -15.77 -15.35
CA LYS A 137 -0.44 -16.44 -15.54
C LYS A 137 -0.59 -17.88 -16.02
N GLU A 138 -1.42 -18.69 -15.36
CA GLU A 138 -1.44 -20.15 -15.57
C GLU A 138 -2.42 -20.58 -16.69
N LYS A 139 -3.53 -19.84 -16.91
CA LYS A 139 -4.56 -20.21 -17.90
C LYS A 139 -4.43 -19.42 -19.20
N MET A 140 -4.00 -18.16 -19.13
CA MET A 140 -3.77 -17.36 -20.33
C MET A 140 -2.32 -17.40 -20.79
N ASN A 141 -1.41 -17.96 -19.97
CA ASN A 141 0.03 -17.98 -20.21
C ASN A 141 0.63 -16.59 -20.46
N ILE A 142 0.09 -15.59 -19.77
CA ILE A 142 0.55 -14.20 -19.85
C ILE A 142 1.33 -13.88 -18.57
N PRO A 143 2.56 -13.34 -18.66
CA PRO A 143 3.34 -12.96 -17.48
C PRO A 143 2.62 -11.88 -16.67
N VAL A 144 2.79 -11.96 -15.34
CA VAL A 144 2.18 -11.00 -14.40
C VAL A 144 3.25 -10.41 -13.50
N ILE A 145 3.33 -9.09 -13.46
CA ILE A 145 4.05 -8.36 -12.42
C ILE A 145 3.03 -7.97 -11.35
N ALA A 146 3.16 -8.58 -10.17
CA ALA A 146 2.38 -8.17 -9.01
C ALA A 146 3.09 -7.02 -8.27
N VAL A 147 2.37 -5.97 -7.94
CA VAL A 147 2.88 -4.82 -7.20
C VAL A 147 2.41 -4.94 -5.75
N SER A 148 3.35 -5.19 -4.85
CA SER A 148 3.05 -5.25 -3.42
C SER A 148 3.00 -3.84 -2.83
N ILE A 149 1.79 -3.43 -2.48
CA ILE A 149 1.43 -2.11 -1.98
C ILE A 149 1.23 -2.08 -0.46
N VAL A 150 1.69 -3.12 0.20
CA VAL A 150 1.69 -3.34 1.65
C VAL A 150 3.07 -3.86 2.07
N PRO A 151 3.42 -3.88 3.37
CA PRO A 151 4.59 -4.59 3.84
C PRO A 151 4.61 -6.03 3.33
N LEU A 152 5.79 -6.54 2.97
CA LEU A 152 5.92 -7.83 2.29
C LEU A 152 5.22 -8.96 3.07
N PRO A 153 4.11 -9.50 2.51
CA PRO A 153 3.27 -10.46 3.23
C PRO A 153 3.77 -11.91 3.13
N GLU A 154 4.81 -12.18 2.34
CA GLU A 154 5.39 -13.51 2.18
C GLU A 154 5.76 -14.14 3.53
N THR A 155 5.33 -15.39 3.74
CA THR A 155 5.68 -16.15 4.93
C THR A 155 7.18 -16.40 4.99
N SER A 156 7.77 -16.22 6.18
CA SER A 156 9.18 -16.48 6.43
C SER A 156 9.37 -17.31 7.69
N LYS A 157 10.34 -18.23 7.66
CA LYS A 157 10.75 -19.01 8.84
C LYS A 157 11.32 -18.12 9.95
N ASP A 158 11.82 -16.94 9.60
CA ASP A 158 12.47 -16.01 10.54
C ASP A 158 11.50 -15.03 11.20
N LEU A 159 10.25 -14.93 10.70
CA LEU A 159 9.30 -13.90 11.09
C LEU A 159 8.03 -14.47 11.77
N PRO A 160 7.31 -13.67 12.55
CA PRO A 160 5.95 -14.03 12.98
C PRO A 160 5.02 -14.09 11.76
N PRO A 161 3.80 -14.65 11.92
CA PRO A 161 2.82 -14.68 10.83
C PRO A 161 2.42 -13.28 10.40
N SER A 162 2.29 -13.06 9.09
CA SER A 162 1.81 -11.81 8.51
C SER A 162 0.36 -11.51 8.90
N GLY A 163 0.00 -10.23 8.96
CA GLY A 163 -1.35 -9.76 9.26
C GLY A 163 -1.64 -9.49 10.75
N LEU A 164 -0.73 -9.86 11.65
CA LEU A 164 -0.93 -9.71 13.10
C LEU A 164 -0.20 -8.49 13.71
N GLY A 165 0.60 -7.76 12.95
CA GLY A 165 1.35 -6.59 13.43
C GLY A 165 2.38 -6.92 14.51
N LEU A 166 2.96 -8.10 14.46
CA LEU A 166 3.96 -8.57 15.42
C LEU A 166 5.37 -8.23 14.92
N THR A 167 6.22 -7.80 15.85
CA THR A 167 7.65 -7.58 15.57
C THR A 167 8.44 -8.88 15.73
N PRO A 168 9.49 -9.10 14.90
CA PRO A 168 10.27 -10.32 14.96
C PRO A 168 11.17 -10.37 16.19
N SER A 169 11.45 -11.61 16.62
CA SER A 169 12.49 -11.92 17.59
C SER A 169 13.43 -12.96 17.00
N TYR A 170 14.71 -12.63 16.92
CA TYR A 170 15.74 -13.49 16.34
C TYR A 170 16.43 -14.40 17.38
N SER A 171 16.05 -14.33 18.65
CA SER A 171 16.50 -15.26 19.70
C SER A 171 15.90 -16.66 19.47
N PHE A 172 16.55 -17.70 19.98
CA PHE A 172 16.04 -19.09 19.87
C PHE A 172 14.61 -19.24 20.43
N PRO A 173 14.29 -18.77 21.65
CA PRO A 173 12.91 -18.84 22.15
C PRO A 173 11.92 -18.02 21.29
N GLY A 174 12.36 -16.88 20.77
CA GLY A 174 11.55 -16.05 19.87
C GLY A 174 11.23 -16.77 18.56
N LYS A 175 12.19 -17.46 17.96
CA LYS A 175 11.98 -18.26 16.74
C LYS A 175 10.97 -19.39 16.97
N VAL A 176 11.09 -20.11 18.11
CA VAL A 176 10.13 -21.17 18.49
C VAL A 176 8.73 -20.61 18.67
N LYS A 177 8.59 -19.48 19.38
CA LYS A 177 7.30 -18.80 19.55
C LYS A 177 6.73 -18.37 18.19
N GLN A 178 7.52 -17.79 17.31
CA GLN A 178 7.08 -17.36 15.98
C GLN A 178 6.61 -18.55 15.13
N ALA A 179 7.32 -19.69 15.17
CA ALA A 179 6.92 -20.90 14.48
C ALA A 179 5.56 -21.43 14.98
N ALA A 180 5.36 -21.45 16.30
CA ALA A 180 4.06 -21.82 16.89
C ALA A 180 2.95 -20.85 16.48
N LEU A 181 3.22 -19.55 16.46
CA LEU A 181 2.24 -18.55 16.03
C LEU A 181 1.89 -18.69 14.54
N ARG A 182 2.85 -18.97 13.65
CA ARG A 182 2.57 -19.26 12.24
C ARG A 182 1.67 -20.48 12.09
N PHE A 183 1.99 -21.58 12.78
CA PHE A 183 1.15 -22.77 12.77
C PHE A 183 -0.29 -22.47 13.22
N ILE A 184 -0.47 -21.71 14.31
CA ILE A 184 -1.79 -21.31 14.80
C ILE A 184 -2.51 -20.41 13.78
N ALA A 185 -1.82 -19.43 13.20
CA ALA A 185 -2.40 -18.54 12.20
C ALA A 185 -2.85 -19.31 10.96
N ASP A 186 -2.03 -20.20 10.43
CA ASP A 186 -2.35 -21.00 9.25
C ASP A 186 -3.49 -22.00 9.50
N THR A 187 -3.56 -22.62 10.70
CA THR A 187 -4.57 -23.63 11.02
C THR A 187 -5.90 -23.05 11.53
N LEU A 188 -5.89 -21.92 12.21
CA LEU A 188 -7.09 -21.34 12.82
C LEU A 188 -7.57 -20.06 12.15
N LEU A 189 -6.65 -19.15 11.78
CA LEU A 189 -7.06 -17.85 11.22
C LEU A 189 -7.26 -17.93 9.72
N PHE A 190 -6.30 -18.47 8.99
CA PHE A 190 -6.25 -18.41 7.53
C PHE A 190 -6.63 -19.74 6.84
N ALA A 191 -6.86 -20.81 7.59
CA ALA A 191 -7.21 -22.13 7.03
C ALA A 191 -8.42 -22.07 6.08
N LYS A 192 -9.52 -21.42 6.51
CA LYS A 192 -10.74 -21.35 5.71
C LYS A 192 -10.55 -20.50 4.43
N PRO A 193 -10.02 -19.26 4.48
CA PRO A 193 -9.68 -18.50 3.27
C PRO A 193 -8.76 -19.27 2.32
N THR A 194 -7.68 -19.88 2.84
CA THR A 194 -6.75 -20.69 2.05
C THR A 194 -7.43 -21.87 1.36
N LYS A 195 -8.29 -22.61 2.08
CA LYS A 195 -9.05 -23.73 1.52
C LYS A 195 -9.99 -23.27 0.39
N VAL A 196 -10.67 -22.13 0.57
CA VAL A 196 -11.56 -21.58 -0.48
C VAL A 196 -10.77 -21.20 -1.72
N MET A 197 -9.64 -20.50 -1.56
CA MET A 197 -8.79 -20.13 -2.69
C MET A 197 -8.24 -21.35 -3.44
N ARG A 198 -7.71 -22.32 -2.70
CA ARG A 198 -7.22 -23.59 -3.29
C ARG A 198 -8.31 -24.34 -4.06
N LYS A 199 -9.54 -24.36 -3.52
CA LYS A 199 -10.68 -24.97 -4.19
C LYS A 199 -10.96 -24.29 -5.53
N ILE A 200 -11.07 -22.96 -5.54
CA ILE A 200 -11.32 -22.17 -6.73
C ILE A 200 -10.22 -22.39 -7.78
N LEU A 201 -8.95 -22.35 -7.37
CA LEU A 201 -7.83 -22.60 -8.28
C LEU A 201 -7.86 -24.04 -8.84
N GLY A 202 -8.14 -25.04 -7.98
CA GLY A 202 -8.25 -26.43 -8.38
C GLY A 202 -9.39 -26.70 -9.37
N GLU A 203 -10.55 -26.05 -9.22
CA GLU A 203 -11.68 -26.11 -10.17
C GLU A 203 -11.29 -25.60 -11.57
N HIS A 204 -10.25 -24.79 -11.65
CA HIS A 204 -9.69 -24.28 -12.91
C HIS A 204 -8.39 -24.99 -13.31
N GLY A 205 -8.03 -26.10 -12.64
CA GLY A 205 -6.82 -26.86 -12.94
C GLY A 205 -5.52 -26.09 -12.65
N ILE A 206 -5.54 -25.21 -11.63
CA ILE A 206 -4.37 -24.49 -11.13
C ILE A 206 -3.97 -25.10 -9.79
N ASP A 207 -2.76 -25.66 -9.73
CA ASP A 207 -2.21 -26.17 -8.47
C ASP A 207 -1.73 -25.02 -7.59
N ALA A 208 -2.35 -24.86 -6.42
CA ALA A 208 -1.95 -23.88 -5.40
C ALA A 208 -0.83 -24.38 -4.47
N GLY A 209 -0.40 -25.63 -4.61
CA GLY A 209 0.58 -26.27 -3.74
C GLY A 209 0.17 -26.27 -2.26
N THR A 210 1.15 -26.12 -1.38
CA THR A 210 0.95 -26.06 0.09
C THR A 210 0.91 -24.63 0.63
N ALA A 211 1.00 -23.62 -0.22
CA ALA A 211 1.03 -22.21 0.14
C ALA A 211 -0.23 -21.76 0.89
N ASN A 212 -0.09 -20.86 1.85
CA ASN A 212 -1.23 -20.19 2.48
C ASN A 212 -1.77 -19.06 1.60
N ILE A 213 -2.83 -18.40 2.03
CA ILE A 213 -3.51 -17.38 1.22
C ILE A 213 -2.61 -16.19 0.84
N PHE A 214 -1.66 -15.81 1.67
CA PHE A 214 -0.73 -14.72 1.38
C PHE A 214 0.33 -15.14 0.36
N ASP A 215 0.82 -16.36 0.47
CA ASP A 215 1.88 -16.87 -0.39
C ASP A 215 1.38 -17.31 -1.78
N ILE A 216 0.11 -17.73 -1.91
CA ILE A 216 -0.44 -18.17 -3.20
C ILE A 216 -0.28 -17.09 -4.28
N LEU A 217 -0.68 -15.87 -4.02
CA LEU A 217 -0.62 -14.78 -5.01
C LEU A 217 0.83 -14.40 -5.33
N ILE A 218 1.72 -14.41 -4.33
CA ILE A 218 3.15 -14.17 -4.53
C ILE A 218 3.75 -15.26 -5.43
N GLN A 219 3.58 -16.53 -5.07
CA GLN A 219 4.15 -17.67 -5.82
C GLN A 219 3.56 -17.81 -7.24
N LYS A 220 2.31 -17.38 -7.41
CA LYS A 220 1.64 -17.38 -8.71
C LYS A 220 1.88 -16.11 -9.53
N SER A 221 2.63 -15.15 -9.03
CA SER A 221 3.13 -14.03 -9.81
C SER A 221 4.37 -14.44 -10.62
N THR A 222 4.64 -13.78 -11.74
CA THR A 222 5.91 -13.98 -12.47
C THR A 222 7.02 -13.20 -11.78
N ILE A 223 6.72 -11.99 -11.37
CA ILE A 223 7.59 -11.08 -10.62
C ILE A 223 6.72 -10.34 -9.59
N VAL A 224 7.29 -10.08 -8.42
CA VAL A 224 6.71 -9.18 -7.43
C VAL A 224 7.58 -7.94 -7.30
N LEU A 225 7.00 -6.77 -7.52
CA LEU A 225 7.61 -5.48 -7.19
C LEU A 225 7.14 -5.07 -5.80
N GLN A 226 8.03 -5.15 -4.83
CA GLN A 226 7.75 -4.72 -3.46
C GLN A 226 7.94 -3.22 -3.32
N SER A 227 6.88 -2.50 -2.94
CA SER A 227 6.96 -1.08 -2.58
C SER A 227 7.79 -0.88 -1.29
N GLY A 228 8.62 0.13 -1.26
CA GLY A 228 9.60 0.36 -0.19
C GLY A 228 10.96 -0.24 -0.50
N THR A 229 11.80 -0.35 0.51
CA THR A 229 13.18 -0.85 0.42
C THR A 229 13.47 -1.88 1.50
N PRO A 230 14.53 -2.68 1.38
CA PRO A 230 14.92 -3.65 2.42
C PRO A 230 15.06 -3.04 3.81
N GLY A 231 15.48 -1.78 3.93
CA GLY A 231 15.61 -1.09 5.21
C GLY A 231 14.32 -0.82 5.95
N PHE A 232 13.17 -0.92 5.27
CA PHE A 232 11.83 -0.83 5.89
C PHE A 232 11.15 -2.21 6.03
N GLU A 233 11.89 -3.31 5.78
CA GLU A 233 11.39 -4.67 5.95
C GLU A 233 12.18 -5.43 7.03
N TYR A 234 11.50 -6.35 7.70
CA TYR A 234 12.14 -7.23 8.66
C TYR A 234 13.14 -8.17 7.96
N LYS A 235 14.31 -8.40 8.59
CA LYS A 235 15.31 -9.31 8.06
C LYS A 235 14.77 -10.73 7.96
N ARG A 236 14.95 -11.35 6.79
CA ARG A 236 14.58 -12.74 6.50
C ARG A 236 15.63 -13.39 5.61
N SER A 237 15.85 -14.69 5.79
CA SER A 237 16.86 -15.46 5.03
C SER A 237 16.25 -16.27 3.89
N ASP A 238 14.95 -16.18 3.67
CA ASP A 238 14.16 -17.03 2.77
C ASP A 238 13.23 -16.24 1.86
N ILE A 239 13.61 -15.02 1.51
CA ILE A 239 12.89 -14.20 0.51
C ILE A 239 12.96 -14.89 -0.87
N SER A 240 11.85 -14.90 -1.58
CA SER A 240 11.80 -15.50 -2.92
C SER A 240 12.56 -14.68 -3.96
N ASP A 241 13.29 -15.37 -4.85
CA ASP A 241 14.17 -14.77 -5.87
C ASP A 241 13.45 -13.89 -6.91
N HIS A 242 12.13 -14.00 -7.02
CA HIS A 242 11.31 -13.19 -7.95
C HIS A 242 10.70 -11.94 -7.29
N ILE A 243 11.07 -11.62 -6.05
CA ILE A 243 10.69 -10.40 -5.34
C ILE A 243 11.78 -9.35 -5.50
N TYR A 244 11.41 -8.18 -6.01
CA TYR A 244 12.30 -7.05 -6.23
C TYR A 244 11.78 -5.82 -5.50
N PHE A 245 12.61 -5.23 -4.63
CA PHE A 245 12.28 -3.95 -4.02
C PHE A 245 12.33 -2.83 -5.06
N ALA A 246 11.25 -2.09 -5.18
CA ALA A 246 11.11 -1.05 -6.18
C ALA A 246 11.42 0.37 -5.67
N GLY A 247 11.57 0.53 -4.35
CA GLY A 247 11.51 1.84 -3.72
C GLY A 247 10.06 2.28 -3.46
N PRO A 248 9.82 3.48 -2.94
CA PRO A 248 8.48 3.95 -2.61
C PRO A 248 7.62 4.13 -3.86
N LEU A 249 6.54 3.35 -3.97
CA LEU A 249 5.53 3.51 -5.01
C LEU A 249 4.50 4.54 -4.52
N LEU A 250 4.58 5.73 -5.07
CA LEU A 250 3.74 6.86 -4.70
C LEU A 250 2.77 7.24 -5.82
N PRO A 251 1.66 7.90 -5.50
CA PRO A 251 0.73 8.40 -6.50
C PRO A 251 1.43 9.30 -7.52
N PHE A 252 1.04 9.18 -8.79
CA PHE A 252 1.45 10.15 -9.78
C PHE A 252 0.83 11.51 -9.47
N THR A 253 1.68 12.51 -9.25
CA THR A 253 1.27 13.89 -9.10
C THR A 253 1.79 14.70 -10.30
N LYS A 254 0.87 15.28 -11.08
CA LYS A 254 1.27 16.24 -12.11
C LYS A 254 1.70 17.52 -11.40
N LYS A 255 2.97 17.88 -11.46
CA LYS A 255 3.42 19.16 -10.94
C LYS A 255 2.61 20.26 -11.63
N LYS A 256 1.80 20.98 -10.88
CA LYS A 256 1.16 22.19 -11.37
C LYS A 256 2.25 23.28 -11.45
N GLU A 257 2.42 23.85 -12.61
CA GLU A 257 3.12 25.12 -12.72
C GLU A 257 2.24 26.18 -12.05
N GLY A 258 2.67 26.71 -10.91
CA GLY A 258 1.93 27.70 -10.15
C GLY A 258 2.12 27.57 -8.64
N GLN A 259 1.45 28.41 -7.88
CA GLN A 259 1.54 28.40 -6.42
C GLN A 259 1.02 27.07 -5.86
N GLY A 260 1.90 26.29 -5.22
CA GLY A 260 1.53 25.20 -4.32
C GLY A 260 0.73 25.74 -3.13
N TRP A 261 0.15 24.84 -2.33
CA TRP A 261 -0.50 25.25 -1.08
C TRP A 261 0.54 25.83 -0.12
N TYR A 262 0.27 27.02 0.38
CA TYR A 262 1.10 27.71 1.36
C TYR A 262 0.22 28.53 2.31
N ASN A 263 0.62 28.62 3.57
CA ASN A 263 -0.04 29.48 4.56
C ASN A 263 1.01 30.25 5.37
N GLU A 264 0.82 31.56 5.55
CA GLU A 264 1.76 32.45 6.27
C GLU A 264 2.02 32.03 7.73
N LYS A 265 1.10 31.30 8.35
CA LYS A 265 1.30 30.74 9.69
C LYS A 265 2.49 29.78 9.78
N LEU A 266 2.89 29.14 8.69
CA LEU A 266 4.09 28.28 8.62
C LEU A 266 5.39 29.03 9.02
N ARG A 267 5.40 30.35 8.94
CA ARG A 267 6.53 31.20 9.38
C ARG A 267 6.40 31.73 10.80
N GLN A 268 5.23 31.55 11.43
CA GLN A 268 4.92 32.12 12.74
C GLN A 268 5.15 31.12 13.88
N TYR A 269 5.26 29.84 13.55
CA TYR A 269 5.42 28.76 14.53
C TYR A 269 6.70 27.98 14.24
N ASP A 270 7.46 27.67 15.29
CA ASP A 270 8.71 26.90 15.21
C ASP A 270 8.47 25.41 14.99
N LYS A 271 7.27 24.92 15.33
CA LYS A 271 6.90 23.51 15.22
C LYS A 271 5.56 23.33 14.53
N VAL A 272 5.53 22.41 13.57
CA VAL A 272 4.36 22.11 12.74
C VAL A 272 3.99 20.63 12.88
N ILE A 273 2.77 20.37 13.28
CA ILE A 273 2.17 19.03 13.41
C ILE A 273 1.18 18.84 12.25
N LEU A 274 1.50 17.94 11.34
CA LEU A 274 0.58 17.53 10.27
C LEU A 274 -0.27 16.34 10.74
N VAL A 275 -1.59 16.42 10.54
CA VAL A 275 -2.55 15.39 10.99
C VAL A 275 -3.43 14.92 9.83
N THR A 276 -3.55 13.60 9.64
CA THR A 276 -4.54 13.02 8.72
C THR A 276 -4.96 11.61 9.12
N GLN A 277 -6.19 11.24 8.81
CA GLN A 277 -6.71 9.86 8.99
C GLN A 277 -6.72 9.04 7.69
N GLY A 278 -6.14 9.57 6.60
CA GLY A 278 -6.24 8.96 5.27
C GLY A 278 -7.60 9.20 4.62
N THR A 279 -7.93 8.42 3.58
CA THR A 279 -9.13 8.65 2.75
C THR A 279 -10.30 7.73 3.08
N VAL A 280 -10.08 6.65 3.83
CA VAL A 280 -11.09 5.63 4.15
C VAL A 280 -11.79 5.92 5.48
N GLU A 281 -11.02 6.35 6.48
CA GLU A 281 -11.55 6.62 7.81
C GLU A 281 -12.27 7.98 7.86
N LYS A 282 -13.55 7.95 8.17
CA LYS A 282 -14.41 9.15 8.24
C LYS A 282 -14.70 9.61 9.68
N ASP A 283 -14.45 8.75 10.69
CA ASP A 283 -14.70 9.07 12.09
C ASP A 283 -13.57 9.95 12.65
N VAL A 284 -13.79 11.27 12.62
CA VAL A 284 -12.81 12.28 13.09
C VAL A 284 -12.53 12.20 14.59
N GLU A 285 -13.39 11.53 15.36
CA GLU A 285 -13.22 11.30 16.81
C GLU A 285 -12.06 10.32 17.11
N LYS A 286 -11.62 9.54 16.14
CA LYS A 286 -10.54 8.56 16.34
C LYS A 286 -9.18 9.21 16.54
N LEU A 287 -8.80 10.16 15.67
CA LEU A 287 -7.45 10.73 15.67
C LEU A 287 -7.42 12.25 15.57
N ILE A 288 -8.25 12.83 14.69
CA ILE A 288 -8.21 14.28 14.42
C ILE A 288 -8.62 15.06 15.68
N ILE A 289 -9.80 14.78 16.23
CA ILE A 289 -10.29 15.51 17.42
C ILE A 289 -9.36 15.33 18.62
N PRO A 290 -8.92 14.14 19.01
CA PRO A 290 -7.98 14.00 20.12
C PRO A 290 -6.66 14.75 19.91
N THR A 291 -6.18 14.85 18.64
CA THR A 291 -4.96 15.62 18.34
C THR A 291 -5.21 17.12 18.46
N LEU A 292 -6.33 17.61 17.94
CA LEU A 292 -6.72 19.01 18.10
C LEU A 292 -6.87 19.40 19.57
N GLU A 293 -7.50 18.55 20.38
CA GLU A 293 -7.63 18.76 21.84
C GLU A 293 -6.27 18.74 22.55
N ALA A 294 -5.32 17.91 22.06
CA ALA A 294 -3.98 17.85 22.64
C ALA A 294 -3.19 19.15 22.44
N PHE A 295 -3.38 19.85 21.30
CA PHE A 295 -2.51 20.93 20.86
C PHE A 295 -3.21 22.27 20.63
N LYS A 296 -4.53 22.38 20.82
CA LYS A 296 -5.20 23.68 20.81
C LYS A 296 -4.55 24.60 21.83
N ASN A 297 -4.26 25.81 21.44
CA ASN A 297 -3.58 26.82 22.26
C ASN A 297 -2.15 26.44 22.74
N SER A 298 -1.46 25.57 21.97
CA SER A 298 -0.04 25.29 22.15
C SER A 298 0.83 26.18 21.24
N ASP A 299 2.14 26.13 21.44
CA ASP A 299 3.12 26.82 20.60
C ASP A 299 3.41 26.10 19.27
N CYS A 300 2.70 25.00 18.98
CA CYS A 300 2.80 24.27 17.73
C CYS A 300 1.67 24.69 16.78
N LEU A 301 1.98 24.83 15.47
CA LEU A 301 0.96 24.91 14.44
C LEU A 301 0.42 23.50 14.15
N VAL A 302 -0.88 23.34 14.21
CA VAL A 302 -1.56 22.07 13.87
C VAL A 302 -2.27 22.22 12.54
N ILE A 303 -1.87 21.42 11.57
CA ILE A 303 -2.46 21.40 10.21
C ILE A 303 -3.15 20.06 10.00
N VAL A 304 -4.46 20.11 9.77
CA VAL A 304 -5.31 18.93 9.59
C VAL A 304 -5.78 18.84 8.16
N THR A 305 -5.66 17.66 7.56
CA THR A 305 -6.36 17.30 6.32
C THR A 305 -7.41 16.25 6.64
N THR A 306 -8.68 16.60 6.41
CA THR A 306 -9.83 15.76 6.81
C THR A 306 -10.23 14.72 5.78
N GLY A 307 -9.74 14.85 4.52
CA GLY A 307 -10.23 14.08 3.39
C GLY A 307 -11.69 14.39 3.02
N GLY A 308 -12.19 15.58 3.40
CA GLY A 308 -13.57 15.99 3.18
C GLY A 308 -14.56 15.53 4.27
N SER A 309 -14.07 14.98 5.39
CA SER A 309 -14.95 14.49 6.47
C SER A 309 -15.05 15.50 7.60
N GLY A 310 -16.22 16.13 7.76
CA GLY A 310 -16.53 17.02 8.90
C GLY A 310 -15.70 18.32 8.97
N THR A 311 -15.15 18.80 7.87
CA THR A 311 -14.23 19.96 7.83
C THR A 311 -14.87 21.22 8.39
N GLU A 312 -16.07 21.56 7.97
CA GLU A 312 -16.73 22.77 8.39
C GLU A 312 -17.14 22.75 9.86
N GLU A 313 -17.56 21.61 10.37
CA GLU A 313 -17.85 21.41 11.79
C GLU A 313 -16.60 21.55 12.64
N LEU A 314 -15.49 20.98 12.17
CA LEU A 314 -14.20 21.10 12.86
C LEU A 314 -13.68 22.54 12.84
N ARG A 315 -13.78 23.27 11.73
CA ARG A 315 -13.40 24.70 11.65
C ARG A 315 -14.18 25.56 12.62
N LYS A 316 -15.50 25.30 12.76
CA LYS A 316 -16.35 26.02 13.73
C LYS A 316 -15.97 25.71 15.18
N LYS A 317 -15.63 24.44 15.46
CA LYS A 317 -15.29 23.98 16.82
C LYS A 317 -13.88 24.39 17.25
N TYR A 318 -12.93 24.44 16.30
CA TYR A 318 -11.51 24.67 16.57
C TYR A 318 -11.00 25.91 15.82
N SER A 319 -11.31 27.09 16.38
CA SER A 319 -10.94 28.39 15.80
C SER A 319 -9.65 28.98 16.40
N SER A 320 -8.83 28.19 17.11
CA SER A 320 -7.59 28.66 17.72
C SER A 320 -6.59 29.15 16.64
N PRO A 321 -5.81 30.22 16.93
CA PRO A 321 -4.87 30.80 15.96
C PRO A 321 -3.85 29.81 15.40
N ASN A 322 -3.46 28.81 16.19
CA ASN A 322 -2.49 27.79 15.84
C ASN A 322 -3.09 26.57 15.12
N ILE A 323 -4.31 26.66 14.59
CA ILE A 323 -4.98 25.56 13.90
C ILE A 323 -5.31 25.96 12.46
N ILE A 324 -5.07 25.05 11.54
CA ILE A 324 -5.51 25.10 10.13
C ILE A 324 -6.20 23.77 9.83
N ILE A 325 -7.40 23.81 9.24
CA ILE A 325 -8.18 22.63 8.87
C ILE A 325 -8.59 22.78 7.42
N GLU A 326 -8.19 21.82 6.57
CA GLU A 326 -8.50 21.78 5.15
C GLU A 326 -9.06 20.42 4.75
N ASP A 327 -9.83 20.37 3.67
CA ASP A 327 -10.28 19.10 3.08
C ASP A 327 -9.08 18.30 2.57
N PHE A 328 -8.26 18.94 1.76
CA PHE A 328 -7.07 18.33 1.13
C PHE A 328 -5.95 19.37 1.02
N ILE A 329 -4.75 18.94 1.37
CA ILE A 329 -3.50 19.67 1.08
C ILE A 329 -2.59 18.70 0.34
N PRO A 330 -1.97 19.09 -0.78
CA PRO A 330 -0.95 18.26 -1.42
C PRO A 330 0.18 17.96 -0.43
N PHE A 331 0.50 16.71 -0.21
CA PHE A 331 1.53 16.33 0.75
C PHE A 331 2.92 16.84 0.37
N ASP A 332 3.21 16.95 -0.93
CA ASP A 332 4.45 17.54 -1.44
C ASP A 332 4.60 19.02 -1.02
N ASP A 333 3.49 19.72 -0.77
CA ASP A 333 3.50 21.13 -0.37
C ASP A 333 3.65 21.29 1.15
N ILE A 334 3.10 20.38 1.97
CA ILE A 334 3.04 20.56 3.42
C ILE A 334 4.08 19.73 4.19
N MET A 335 4.39 18.49 3.77
CA MET A 335 5.32 17.63 4.52
C MET A 335 6.72 18.23 4.69
N PRO A 336 7.26 19.01 3.72
CA PRO A 336 8.56 19.68 3.92
C PRO A 336 8.59 20.71 5.07
N TYR A 337 7.45 21.19 5.52
CA TYR A 337 7.33 22.16 6.61
C TYR A 337 6.96 21.52 7.95
N ALA A 338 6.54 20.25 7.94
CA ALA A 338 6.10 19.57 9.15
C ALA A 338 7.28 18.98 9.94
N ASP A 339 7.20 19.00 11.27
CA ASP A 339 8.16 18.38 12.20
C ASP A 339 7.67 17.00 12.66
N VAL A 340 6.36 16.78 12.73
CA VAL A 340 5.74 15.49 13.12
C VAL A 340 4.50 15.22 12.30
N TYR A 341 4.35 13.97 11.86
CA TYR A 341 3.17 13.50 11.15
C TYR A 341 2.34 12.57 12.04
N VAL A 342 1.14 13.00 12.40
CA VAL A 342 0.16 12.19 13.16
C VAL A 342 -0.80 11.54 12.16
N THR A 343 -0.81 10.20 12.11
CA THR A 343 -1.58 9.48 11.09
C THR A 343 -2.10 8.14 11.59
N ASN A 344 -3.10 7.58 10.90
CA ASN A 344 -3.54 6.21 11.15
C ASN A 344 -2.58 5.14 10.59
N GLY A 345 -1.55 5.53 9.84
CA GLY A 345 -0.51 4.61 9.36
C GLY A 345 -0.84 3.88 8.06
N GLY A 346 -1.53 4.52 7.14
CA GLY A 346 -1.66 4.00 5.77
C GLY A 346 -0.31 3.93 5.07
N TYR A 347 -0.03 2.84 4.30
CA TYR A 347 1.29 2.55 3.75
C TYR A 347 1.85 3.68 2.88
N GLY A 348 1.03 4.21 1.95
CA GLY A 348 1.44 5.34 1.11
C GLY A 348 1.84 6.59 1.91
N GLY A 349 1.07 6.93 2.96
CA GLY A 349 1.37 8.06 3.85
C GLY A 349 2.66 7.86 4.64
N VAL A 350 2.91 6.62 5.11
CA VAL A 350 4.17 6.27 5.80
C VAL A 350 5.36 6.35 4.85
N LEU A 351 5.25 5.84 3.62
CA LEU A 351 6.33 5.95 2.63
C LEU A 351 6.62 7.41 2.24
N LEU A 352 5.58 8.24 2.10
CA LEU A 352 5.73 9.69 1.88
C LEU A 352 6.42 10.38 3.05
N SER A 353 6.05 10.02 4.28
CA SER A 353 6.68 10.55 5.49
C SER A 353 8.17 10.21 5.54
N ILE A 354 8.53 8.95 5.23
CA ILE A 354 9.93 8.52 5.14
C ILE A 354 10.68 9.31 4.07
N GLN A 355 10.08 9.47 2.89
CA GLN A 355 10.69 10.24 1.79
C GLN A 355 10.96 11.70 2.19
N ASN A 356 10.06 12.30 2.96
CA ASN A 356 10.18 13.66 3.47
C ASN A 356 10.96 13.76 4.79
N GLN A 357 11.52 12.66 5.29
CA GLN A 357 12.28 12.60 6.55
C GLN A 357 11.47 13.06 7.78
N LEU A 358 10.17 12.82 7.75
CA LEU A 358 9.22 13.32 8.73
C LEU A 358 8.85 12.23 9.75
N PRO A 359 9.30 12.31 11.03
CA PRO A 359 8.93 11.34 12.06
C PRO A 359 7.43 11.29 12.33
N MET A 360 6.93 10.14 12.80
CA MET A 360 5.51 9.87 12.88
C MET A 360 5.02 9.49 14.27
N VAL A 361 3.78 9.89 14.59
CA VAL A 361 2.94 9.23 15.59
C VAL A 361 1.85 8.47 14.83
N VAL A 362 1.81 7.14 14.98
CA VAL A 362 0.86 6.31 14.25
C VAL A 362 -0.14 5.63 15.18
N ALA A 363 -1.45 5.71 14.81
CA ALA A 363 -2.55 5.13 15.55
C ALA A 363 -3.55 4.48 14.60
N GLY A 364 -3.48 3.16 14.49
CA GLY A 364 -4.34 2.34 13.62
C GLY A 364 -3.97 0.87 13.76
N VAL A 365 -4.96 -0.01 13.81
CA VAL A 365 -4.76 -1.46 13.98
C VAL A 365 -5.56 -2.29 12.97
N HIS A 366 -6.42 -1.66 12.17
CA HIS A 366 -7.24 -2.32 11.16
C HIS A 366 -6.68 -2.16 9.75
N GLU A 367 -7.22 -2.89 8.80
CA GLU A 367 -6.91 -2.77 7.36
C GLU A 367 -5.41 -2.91 7.04
N GLY A 368 -4.70 -3.77 7.77
CA GLY A 368 -3.25 -3.95 7.58
C GLY A 368 -2.36 -2.87 8.21
N LYS A 369 -2.94 -1.82 8.80
CA LYS A 369 -2.19 -0.74 9.43
C LYS A 369 -1.35 -1.22 10.63
N ASN A 370 -1.80 -2.29 11.33
CA ASN A 370 -1.03 -2.92 12.40
C ASN A 370 0.37 -3.39 11.93
N GLU A 371 0.49 -3.95 10.71
CA GLU A 371 1.77 -4.39 10.13
C GLU A 371 2.68 -3.20 9.81
N ILE A 372 2.10 -2.14 9.26
CA ILE A 372 2.81 -0.91 8.89
C ILE A 372 3.31 -0.21 10.15
N ASN A 373 2.39 -0.01 11.10
CA ASN A 373 2.67 0.70 12.35
C ASN A 373 3.66 -0.05 13.25
N ALA A 374 3.64 -1.40 13.21
CA ALA A 374 4.64 -2.21 13.89
C ALA A 374 6.05 -1.93 13.35
N ARG A 375 6.21 -1.75 12.02
CA ARG A 375 7.48 -1.38 11.40
C ARG A 375 7.92 0.03 11.78
N VAL A 376 6.99 1.00 11.79
CA VAL A 376 7.31 2.38 12.24
C VAL A 376 7.94 2.37 13.64
N GLY A 377 7.34 1.63 14.58
CA GLY A 377 7.89 1.51 15.93
C GLY A 377 9.18 0.67 15.99
N TYR A 378 9.26 -0.43 15.23
CA TYR A 378 10.42 -1.33 15.23
C TYR A 378 11.69 -0.66 14.69
N PHE A 379 11.56 0.12 13.62
CA PHE A 379 12.66 0.86 13.01
C PHE A 379 12.90 2.24 13.66
N GLU A 380 12.16 2.53 14.75
CA GLU A 380 12.25 3.81 15.47
C GLU A 380 12.11 5.02 14.54
N LEU A 381 11.15 4.95 13.58
CA LEU A 381 10.81 6.06 12.70
C LEU A 381 9.75 6.96 13.31
N GLY A 382 9.22 6.55 14.45
CA GLY A 382 8.16 7.22 15.18
C GLY A 382 7.58 6.33 16.27
N ILE A 383 6.45 6.75 16.84
CA ILE A 383 5.79 6.08 17.95
C ILE A 383 4.50 5.40 17.47
N ASN A 384 4.41 4.08 17.67
CA ASN A 384 3.21 3.31 17.41
C ASN A 384 2.34 3.21 18.69
N LEU A 385 1.18 3.85 18.67
CA LEU A 385 0.25 3.88 19.80
C LEU A 385 -0.57 2.59 19.97
N LYS A 386 -0.54 1.69 18.99
CA LYS A 386 -1.19 0.36 19.00
C LYS A 386 -2.69 0.43 19.33
N THR A 387 -3.37 1.46 18.89
CA THR A 387 -4.80 1.71 19.13
C THR A 387 -5.43 2.44 17.96
N GLU A 388 -6.76 2.29 17.77
CA GLU A 388 -7.55 3.11 16.85
C GLU A 388 -8.00 4.44 17.47
N LYS A 389 -8.02 4.51 18.81
CA LYS A 389 -8.55 5.65 19.57
C LYS A 389 -7.53 6.06 20.63
N PRO A 390 -6.46 6.78 20.27
CA PRO A 390 -5.51 7.29 21.25
C PRO A 390 -6.15 8.38 22.10
N SER A 391 -5.78 8.42 23.37
CA SER A 391 -6.18 9.53 24.25
C SER A 391 -5.40 10.81 23.94
N VAL A 392 -5.97 11.95 24.28
CA VAL A 392 -5.34 13.28 24.20
C VAL A 392 -3.95 13.28 24.85
N LEU A 393 -3.82 12.64 26.02
CA LEU A 393 -2.56 12.57 26.76
C LEU A 393 -1.50 11.70 26.03
N GLN A 394 -1.92 10.57 25.42
CA GLN A 394 -1.00 9.73 24.66
C GLN A 394 -0.46 10.49 23.43
N LEU A 395 -1.34 11.19 22.70
CA LEU A 395 -0.94 12.00 21.54
C LEU A 395 0.03 13.11 21.93
N ARG A 396 -0.31 13.88 22.99
CA ARG A 396 0.57 14.94 23.50
C ARG A 396 1.95 14.41 23.85
N LYS A 397 2.03 13.39 24.70
CA LYS A 397 3.31 12.81 25.12
C LYS A 397 4.12 12.27 23.94
N SER A 398 3.48 11.62 22.98
CA SER A 398 4.19 11.03 21.84
C SER A 398 4.71 12.09 20.87
N VAL A 399 3.98 13.16 20.63
CA VAL A 399 4.47 14.27 19.80
C VAL A 399 5.61 15.00 20.50
N GLU A 400 5.48 15.31 21.79
CA GLU A 400 6.52 15.95 22.60
C GLU A 400 7.80 15.09 22.66
N GLU A 401 7.68 13.77 22.79
CA GLU A 401 8.80 12.81 22.73
C GLU A 401 9.52 12.89 21.38
N ILE A 402 8.78 12.87 20.25
CA ILE A 402 9.39 12.96 18.91
C ILE A 402 10.09 14.30 18.72
N LEU A 403 9.48 15.41 19.16
CA LEU A 403 10.04 16.74 19.02
C LEU A 403 11.31 16.97 19.86
N SER A 404 11.46 16.22 20.97
CA SER A 404 12.60 16.33 21.88
C SER A 404 13.69 15.29 21.69
N ASN A 405 13.43 14.21 20.90
CA ASN A 405 14.34 13.08 20.73
C ASN A 405 14.79 12.94 19.26
N ASP A 406 16.02 13.37 19.01
CA ASP A 406 16.62 13.33 17.66
C ASP A 406 16.80 11.93 17.07
N ALA A 407 16.64 10.86 17.85
CA ALA A 407 16.84 9.49 17.36
C ALA A 407 15.85 9.17 16.20
N TYR A 408 14.59 9.60 16.33
CA TYR A 408 13.59 9.40 15.29
C TYR A 408 13.95 10.10 13.98
N SER A 409 14.39 11.36 14.06
CA SER A 409 14.83 12.14 12.90
C SER A 409 16.06 11.53 12.24
N LYS A 410 17.03 11.03 13.00
CA LYS A 410 18.24 10.36 12.49
C LYS A 410 17.88 9.05 11.78
N ASN A 411 17.00 8.24 12.36
CA ASN A 411 16.61 6.96 11.78
C ASN A 411 15.83 7.13 10.49
N ILE A 412 14.84 8.04 10.47
CA ILE A 412 14.04 8.28 9.27
C ILE A 412 14.85 8.90 8.15
N LYS A 413 15.81 9.78 8.47
CA LYS A 413 16.75 10.34 7.49
C LYS A 413 17.58 9.26 6.83
N ARG A 414 18.16 8.31 7.61
CA ARG A 414 18.94 7.19 7.09
C ARG A 414 18.11 6.34 6.12
N LEU A 415 16.84 6.06 6.46
CA LEU A 415 15.96 5.28 5.59
C LEU A 415 15.53 6.08 4.35
N SER A 416 15.31 7.38 4.47
CA SER A 416 15.06 8.28 3.33
C SER A 416 16.24 8.29 2.35
N GLU A 417 17.47 8.28 2.85
CA GLU A 417 18.68 8.19 2.02
C GLU A 417 18.77 6.85 1.27
N GLU A 418 18.29 5.75 1.89
CA GLU A 418 18.16 4.48 1.19
C GLU A 418 17.09 4.55 0.09
N PHE A 419 15.91 5.14 0.36
CA PHE A 419 14.84 5.32 -0.62
C PHE A 419 15.31 6.02 -1.89
N ARG A 420 16.17 7.04 -1.75
CA ARG A 420 16.75 7.80 -2.89
C ARG A 420 17.62 6.97 -3.84
N LYS A 421 18.09 5.80 -3.41
CA LYS A 421 18.88 4.89 -4.25
C LYS A 421 18.01 4.07 -5.21
N TYR A 422 16.69 4.08 -5.03
CA TYR A 422 15.75 3.32 -5.82
C TYR A 422 14.98 4.24 -6.77
N ASN A 423 14.86 3.80 -8.02
CA ASN A 423 13.99 4.42 -9.00
C ASN A 423 12.91 3.38 -9.40
N PRO A 424 11.67 3.51 -8.89
CA PRO A 424 10.60 2.56 -9.19
C PRO A 424 10.35 2.35 -10.68
N ASN A 425 10.43 3.44 -11.47
CA ASN A 425 10.20 3.42 -12.89
C ASN A 425 11.26 2.61 -13.63
N ASP A 426 12.55 2.84 -13.34
CA ASP A 426 13.65 2.11 -13.96
C ASP A 426 13.62 0.62 -13.59
N ILE A 427 13.27 0.32 -12.34
CA ILE A 427 13.15 -1.07 -11.87
C ILE A 427 12.00 -1.76 -12.58
N CYS A 428 10.83 -1.11 -12.68
CA CYS A 428 9.69 -1.63 -13.42
C CYS A 428 10.01 -1.87 -14.89
N VAL A 429 10.60 -0.88 -15.57
CA VAL A 429 11.01 -0.98 -16.99
C VAL A 429 11.94 -2.16 -17.23
N ARG A 430 12.93 -2.39 -16.36
CA ARG A 430 13.81 -3.56 -16.46
C ARG A 430 13.05 -4.87 -16.39
N GLN A 431 12.10 -4.99 -15.47
CA GLN A 431 11.32 -6.22 -15.34
C GLN A 431 10.34 -6.41 -16.51
N VAL A 432 9.69 -5.36 -16.96
CA VAL A 432 8.85 -5.40 -18.18
C VAL A 432 9.69 -5.83 -19.37
N THR A 433 10.83 -5.21 -19.60
CA THR A 433 11.75 -5.57 -20.72
C THR A 433 12.13 -7.05 -20.67
N ARG A 434 12.42 -7.59 -19.49
CA ARG A 434 12.78 -9.01 -19.31
C ARG A 434 11.65 -9.96 -19.70
N LEU A 435 10.39 -9.58 -19.43
CA LEU A 435 9.23 -10.42 -19.64
C LEU A 435 8.65 -10.35 -21.06
N VAL A 436 8.75 -9.19 -21.73
CA VAL A 436 8.16 -8.98 -23.07
C VAL A 436 9.15 -9.21 -24.22
N ARG A 437 10.44 -9.45 -23.93
CA ARG A 437 11.40 -9.81 -25.00
C ARG A 437 11.10 -11.20 -25.55
N PRO A 438 11.18 -11.40 -26.89
CA PRO A 438 11.23 -12.74 -27.47
C PRO A 438 12.42 -13.52 -26.89
N LEU A 439 12.26 -14.80 -26.60
CA LEU A 439 13.25 -15.70 -25.96
C LEU A 439 14.52 -15.99 -26.81
N THR A 440 15.06 -15.02 -27.53
CA THR A 440 16.21 -15.20 -28.45
C THR A 440 17.56 -14.72 -27.92
N ILE A 441 17.70 -14.40 -26.62
CA ILE A 441 19.00 -14.00 -26.04
C ILE A 441 19.38 -14.94 -24.89
N PRO A 442 20.62 -15.47 -24.83
CA PRO A 442 21.06 -16.38 -23.75
C PRO A 442 20.98 -15.69 -22.38
N LYS A 443 20.61 -16.46 -21.37
CA LYS A 443 20.58 -16.01 -19.96
C LYS A 443 21.91 -15.39 -19.57
N ILE A 444 21.98 -14.08 -19.46
CA ILE A 444 23.06 -13.40 -18.70
C ILE A 444 22.76 -13.69 -17.24
N LYS A 445 23.70 -14.35 -16.56
CA LYS A 445 23.63 -14.54 -15.11
C LYS A 445 23.67 -13.15 -14.49
N ASP A 446 22.58 -12.76 -13.86
CA ASP A 446 22.56 -11.58 -13.00
C ASP A 446 23.49 -11.87 -11.82
N GLU A 447 24.56 -11.12 -11.70
CA GLU A 447 25.34 -11.07 -10.47
C GLU A 447 24.44 -10.51 -9.38
N ALA A 448 24.13 -11.35 -8.42
CA ALA A 448 23.34 -11.02 -7.26
C ALA A 448 24.04 -9.89 -6.49
N PHE A 449 23.40 -8.75 -6.39
CA PHE A 449 23.70 -7.83 -5.29
C PHE A 449 23.14 -8.43 -4.00
N ILE A 450 24.00 -9.21 -3.32
CA ILE A 450 23.79 -9.65 -1.95
C ILE A 450 24.31 -8.51 -1.06
N TYR A 451 23.45 -7.95 -0.25
CA TYR A 451 23.78 -7.14 0.90
C TYR A 451 23.22 -7.75 2.19
#